data_1aeb6378b577b917d9b9f8d279f7dcfd
#
_entry.id   1aeb6378b577b917d9b9f8d279f7dcfd
#
_cell.length_a   1.000
_cell.length_b   1.000
_cell.length_c   1.000
_cell.angle_alpha   90.00
_cell.angle_beta   90.00
_cell.angle_gamma   90.00
#
_symmetry.space_group_name_H-M   'P 1'
#
loop_
_entity.id
_entity.type
_entity.pdbx_description
1 polymer ?
#
loop_
_entity_poly.entity_id
_entity_poly.type
_entity_poly.pdbx_seq_one_letter_code
_entity_poly.pdbx_strand_id
1 'polypeptide(L)'
;MQKISLNRDERLNNNPNLNTKSIEIVSKILSKNDLKAQELREIYRSLGLYVVNLMSSPGSGKTTFLESLSTYTDMRFCVLEGDLQTNRDALRLEEKGVSAYQITTGEACHLEAAMIESALEALQKQCDMRQMEYLFIENVGNLVCPASYDLGAGLNIVLLSIPEGDDKVLKYPTMFMCADAVIVSKADMMGYFDFRLERVKSDLAQLKANVPLFRVSSKERESVIKVRDFIAERRTQGYCSTHQF
;
A
#
# COMPACT_ATOMS: atom_id res chain seq x y z
N MET A 1 -15.18 2.32 26.25
CA MET A 1 -15.30 1.91 24.83
C MET A 1 -14.37 0.72 24.61
N GLN A 2 -14.91 -0.45 24.27
CA GLN A 2 -14.12 -1.65 24.02
C GLN A 2 -13.28 -1.46 22.75
N LYS A 3 -11.98 -1.78 22.85
CA LYS A 3 -11.08 -1.82 21.69
C LYS A 3 -11.58 -2.90 20.73
N ILE A 4 -12.07 -2.48 19.57
CA ILE A 4 -12.45 -3.39 18.47
C ILE A 4 -11.15 -3.77 17.74
N SER A 5 -10.40 -4.71 18.27
CA SER A 5 -9.38 -5.42 17.51
C SER A 5 -9.87 -6.84 17.24
N LEU A 6 -10.86 -6.98 16.38
CA LEU A 6 -11.21 -8.29 15.85
C LEU A 6 -10.07 -8.72 14.92
N ASN A 7 -9.52 -9.91 15.17
CA ASN A 7 -8.59 -10.52 14.24
C ASN A 7 -9.34 -10.90 12.93
N ARG A 8 -8.59 -11.31 11.90
CA ARG A 8 -9.14 -11.62 10.58
C ARG A 8 -10.22 -12.71 10.64
N ASP A 9 -9.99 -13.76 11.40
CA ASP A 9 -10.90 -14.91 11.53
C ASP A 9 -12.17 -14.53 12.26
N GLU A 10 -12.09 -13.68 13.29
CA GLU A 10 -13.27 -13.14 13.97
C GLU A 10 -14.14 -12.27 13.05
N ARG A 11 -13.53 -11.50 12.14
CA ARG A 11 -14.26 -10.71 11.14
C ARG A 11 -14.98 -11.57 10.12
N LEU A 12 -14.35 -12.65 9.66
CA LEU A 12 -14.98 -13.60 8.76
C LEU A 12 -16.15 -14.32 9.42
N ASN A 13 -15.95 -14.82 10.65
CA ASN A 13 -16.97 -15.54 11.39
C ASN A 13 -18.19 -14.69 11.79
N ASN A 14 -17.99 -13.39 11.97
CA ASN A 14 -19.04 -12.45 12.34
C ASN A 14 -19.68 -11.74 11.13
N ASN A 15 -19.37 -12.13 9.88
CA ASN A 15 -19.95 -11.52 8.69
C ASN A 15 -21.34 -12.14 8.40
N PRO A 16 -22.46 -11.37 8.53
CA PRO A 16 -23.81 -11.88 8.35
C PRO A 16 -24.12 -12.33 6.92
N ASN A 17 -23.30 -11.96 5.94
CA ASN A 17 -23.48 -12.28 4.53
C ASN A 17 -22.76 -13.58 4.12
N LEU A 18 -22.01 -14.22 5.04
CA LEU A 18 -21.28 -15.44 4.77
C LEU A 18 -21.88 -16.61 5.55
N ASN A 19 -22.13 -17.72 4.87
CA ASN A 19 -22.43 -18.99 5.51
C ASN A 19 -21.14 -19.75 5.84
N THR A 20 -21.22 -20.80 6.66
CA THR A 20 -20.08 -21.59 7.12
C THR A 20 -19.21 -22.08 5.98
N LYS A 21 -19.81 -22.59 4.90
CA LYS A 21 -19.08 -23.07 3.72
C LYS A 21 -18.34 -21.96 2.99
N SER A 22 -18.95 -20.78 2.87
CA SER A 22 -18.31 -19.60 2.29
C SER A 22 -17.15 -19.09 3.17
N ILE A 23 -17.28 -19.12 4.49
CA ILE A 23 -16.22 -18.78 5.43
C ILE A 23 -15.02 -19.71 5.28
N GLU A 24 -15.25 -21.02 5.21
CA GLU A 24 -14.18 -22.01 5.00
C GLU A 24 -13.42 -21.81 3.69
N ILE A 25 -14.13 -21.51 2.60
CA ILE A 25 -13.52 -21.24 1.28
C ILE A 25 -12.68 -19.98 1.35
N VAL A 26 -13.21 -18.87 1.87
CA VAL A 26 -12.47 -17.62 2.00
C VAL A 26 -11.25 -17.79 2.90
N SER A 27 -11.37 -18.48 4.03
CA SER A 27 -10.24 -18.76 4.92
C SER A 27 -9.13 -19.55 4.23
N LYS A 28 -9.48 -20.56 3.40
CA LYS A 28 -8.48 -21.32 2.62
C LYS A 28 -7.76 -20.47 1.59
N ILE A 29 -8.49 -19.60 0.88
CA ILE A 29 -7.90 -18.70 -0.11
C ILE A 29 -6.91 -17.75 0.58
N LEU A 30 -7.30 -17.12 1.68
CA LEU A 30 -6.47 -16.20 2.42
C LEU A 30 -5.24 -16.89 3.02
N SER A 31 -5.40 -18.11 3.58
CA SER A 31 -4.27 -18.89 4.09
C SER A 31 -3.26 -19.26 3.01
N LYS A 32 -3.74 -19.60 1.80
CA LYS A 32 -2.86 -19.86 0.65
C LYS A 32 -2.10 -18.60 0.23
N ASN A 33 -2.77 -17.45 0.21
CA ASN A 33 -2.12 -16.18 -0.07
C ASN A 33 -1.07 -15.83 0.99
N ASP A 34 -1.34 -16.08 2.28
CA ASP A 34 -0.40 -15.78 3.36
C ASP A 34 0.88 -16.63 3.28
N LEU A 35 0.76 -17.91 2.92
CA LEU A 35 1.93 -18.77 2.67
C LEU A 35 2.75 -18.20 1.51
N LYS A 36 2.10 -17.82 0.42
CA LYS A 36 2.78 -17.21 -0.72
C LYS A 36 3.44 -15.87 -0.38
N ALA A 37 2.80 -15.05 0.46
CA ALA A 37 3.38 -13.81 0.95
C ALA A 37 4.65 -14.05 1.81
N GLN A 38 4.70 -15.16 2.55
CA GLN A 38 5.93 -15.55 3.27
C GLN A 38 7.06 -15.90 2.31
N GLU A 39 6.79 -16.68 1.26
CA GLU A 39 7.77 -16.96 0.21
C GLU A 39 8.27 -15.68 -0.47
N LEU A 40 7.37 -14.73 -0.77
CA LEU A 40 7.75 -13.44 -1.34
C LEU A 40 8.69 -12.65 -0.42
N ARG A 41 8.50 -12.67 0.91
CA ARG A 41 9.42 -12.00 1.85
C ARG A 41 10.85 -12.53 1.72
N GLU A 42 11.02 -13.84 1.53
CA GLU A 42 12.35 -14.44 1.32
C GLU A 42 12.95 -13.98 -0.03
N ILE A 43 12.13 -13.93 -1.08
CA ILE A 43 12.56 -13.42 -2.40
C ILE A 43 13.00 -11.96 -2.28
N TYR A 44 12.20 -11.10 -1.65
CA TYR A 44 12.54 -9.68 -1.46
C TYR A 44 13.84 -9.50 -0.70
N ARG A 45 14.05 -10.27 0.37
CA ARG A 45 15.31 -10.25 1.13
C ARG A 45 16.50 -10.67 0.27
N SER A 46 16.36 -11.73 -0.52
CA SER A 46 17.44 -12.22 -1.41
C SER A 46 17.83 -11.20 -2.48
N LEU A 47 16.87 -10.36 -2.90
CA LEU A 47 17.09 -9.27 -3.86
C LEU A 47 17.55 -7.96 -3.18
N GLY A 48 17.57 -7.89 -1.85
CA GLY A 48 17.91 -6.67 -1.11
C GLY A 48 16.85 -5.57 -1.18
N LEU A 49 15.60 -5.93 -1.51
CA LEU A 49 14.51 -4.99 -1.70
C LEU A 49 13.70 -4.76 -0.42
N TYR A 50 13.45 -3.50 -0.10
CA TYR A 50 12.43 -3.12 0.87
C TYR A 50 11.12 -2.83 0.15
N VAL A 51 10.06 -3.54 0.50
CA VAL A 51 8.78 -3.49 -0.23
C VAL A 51 7.77 -2.62 0.49
N VAL A 52 7.18 -1.69 -0.26
CA VAL A 52 6.15 -0.76 0.20
C VAL A 52 4.87 -0.98 -0.59
N ASN A 53 3.78 -1.34 0.09
CA ASN A 53 2.46 -1.48 -0.51
C ASN A 53 1.67 -0.18 -0.36
N LEU A 54 1.27 0.42 -1.49
CA LEU A 54 0.46 1.63 -1.56
C LEU A 54 -1.00 1.26 -1.82
N MET A 55 -1.86 1.60 -0.90
CA MET A 55 -3.30 1.33 -0.98
C MET A 55 -4.10 2.63 -0.91
N SER A 56 -5.22 2.67 -1.61
CA SER A 56 -6.14 3.82 -1.59
C SER A 56 -7.43 3.53 -2.35
N SER A 57 -8.38 4.46 -2.35
CA SER A 57 -9.41 4.50 -3.38
C SER A 57 -8.86 4.89 -4.77
N PRO A 58 -9.63 4.65 -5.85
CA PRO A 58 -9.27 5.11 -7.18
C PRO A 58 -9.08 6.63 -7.21
N GLY A 59 -8.08 7.09 -7.96
CA GLY A 59 -7.85 8.52 -8.14
C GLY A 59 -7.29 9.27 -6.92
N SER A 60 -6.86 8.59 -5.84
CA SER A 60 -6.25 9.24 -4.67
C SER A 60 -4.82 9.75 -4.92
N GLY A 61 -4.22 9.42 -6.06
CA GLY A 61 -2.92 9.95 -6.47
C GLY A 61 -1.72 9.08 -6.10
N LYS A 62 -1.86 7.76 -6.03
CA LYS A 62 -0.75 6.81 -5.81
C LYS A 62 0.35 6.98 -6.86
N THR A 63 0.00 6.85 -8.14
CA THR A 63 0.94 7.01 -9.26
C THR A 63 1.60 8.38 -9.24
N THR A 64 0.82 9.45 -9.01
CA THR A 64 1.35 10.83 -8.91
C THR A 64 2.31 11.00 -7.74
N PHE A 65 2.09 10.30 -6.63
CA PHE A 65 3.02 10.28 -5.50
C PHE A 65 4.34 9.59 -5.88
N LEU A 66 4.29 8.46 -6.59
CA LEU A 66 5.48 7.75 -7.09
C LEU A 66 6.27 8.60 -8.11
N GLU A 67 5.58 9.28 -9.04
CA GLU A 67 6.20 10.25 -9.95
C GLU A 67 6.91 11.38 -9.18
N SER A 68 6.30 11.84 -8.08
CA SER A 68 6.88 12.88 -7.23
C SER A 68 8.10 12.37 -6.47
N LEU A 69 8.09 11.13 -6.00
CA LEU A 69 9.25 10.49 -5.38
C LEU A 69 10.43 10.42 -6.36
N SER A 70 10.20 9.97 -7.59
CA SER A 70 11.26 9.90 -8.60
C SER A 70 11.79 11.30 -9.00
N THR A 71 10.92 12.30 -9.01
CA THR A 71 11.28 13.67 -9.42
C THR A 71 12.06 14.42 -8.33
N TYR A 72 11.69 14.21 -7.06
CA TYR A 72 12.19 15.05 -5.96
C TYR A 72 13.24 14.36 -5.08
N THR A 73 13.49 13.08 -5.30
CA THR A 73 14.41 12.29 -4.48
C THR A 73 15.37 11.46 -5.35
N ASP A 74 16.40 10.96 -4.73
CA ASP A 74 17.41 10.04 -5.29
C ASP A 74 17.08 8.56 -5.00
N MET A 75 15.84 8.27 -4.61
CA MET A 75 15.37 6.95 -4.23
C MET A 75 15.42 6.00 -5.42
N ARG A 76 16.12 4.89 -5.30
CA ARG A 76 16.25 3.86 -6.36
C ARG A 76 15.17 2.83 -6.16
N PHE A 77 14.13 2.89 -6.96
CA PHE A 77 12.98 2.01 -6.83
C PHE A 77 12.41 1.56 -8.18
N CYS A 78 11.69 0.47 -8.13
CA CYS A 78 10.84 -0.02 -9.22
C CYS A 78 9.41 -0.21 -8.71
N VAL A 79 8.47 -0.41 -9.64
CA VAL A 79 7.04 -0.46 -9.32
C VAL A 79 6.37 -1.66 -9.95
N LEU A 80 5.54 -2.36 -9.16
CA LEU A 80 4.51 -3.26 -9.66
C LEU A 80 3.17 -2.54 -9.51
N GLU A 81 2.50 -2.27 -10.62
CA GLU A 81 1.27 -1.49 -10.67
C GLU A 81 0.08 -2.41 -10.96
N GLY A 82 -0.90 -2.42 -10.06
CA GLY A 82 -2.15 -3.18 -10.20
C GLY A 82 -3.28 -2.32 -10.72
N ASP A 83 -3.71 -2.59 -11.95
CA ASP A 83 -4.89 -1.94 -12.54
C ASP A 83 -5.82 -2.96 -13.18
N LEU A 84 -7.08 -2.56 -13.34
CA LEU A 84 -8.12 -3.42 -13.92
C LEU A 84 -7.89 -3.66 -15.41
N GLN A 85 -7.53 -2.64 -16.19
CA GLN A 85 -7.55 -2.74 -17.66
C GLN A 85 -6.48 -1.93 -18.41
N THR A 86 -5.80 -0.94 -17.81
CA THR A 86 -4.96 -0.01 -18.57
C THR A 86 -3.52 0.02 -18.08
N ASN A 87 -2.57 0.20 -19.01
CA ASN A 87 -1.13 0.36 -18.68
C ASN A 87 -0.69 1.83 -18.57
N ARG A 88 -1.63 2.76 -18.45
CA ARG A 88 -1.34 4.19 -18.48
C ARG A 88 -0.45 4.64 -17.33
N ASP A 89 -0.68 4.11 -16.14
CA ASP A 89 0.06 4.51 -14.95
C ASP A 89 1.48 3.94 -14.97
N ALA A 90 1.69 2.71 -15.45
CA ALA A 90 3.03 2.16 -15.68
C ALA A 90 3.81 2.99 -16.71
N LEU A 91 3.20 3.35 -17.85
CA LEU A 91 3.83 4.20 -18.87
C LEU A 91 4.22 5.58 -18.32
N ARG A 92 3.40 6.20 -17.50
CA ARG A 92 3.71 7.49 -16.84
C ARG A 92 4.96 7.39 -15.96
N LEU A 93 5.12 6.28 -15.22
CA LEU A 93 6.30 6.03 -14.39
C LEU A 93 7.54 5.80 -15.27
N GLU A 94 7.41 5.04 -16.35
CA GLU A 94 8.51 4.80 -17.30
C GLU A 94 8.99 6.10 -17.96
N GLU A 95 8.10 7.03 -18.30
CA GLU A 95 8.43 8.38 -18.81
C GLU A 95 9.26 9.19 -17.78
N LYS A 96 9.18 8.86 -16.49
CA LYS A 96 10.00 9.43 -15.41
C LYS A 96 11.27 8.65 -15.12
N GLY A 97 11.58 7.62 -15.93
CA GLY A 97 12.75 6.77 -15.76
C GLY A 97 12.60 5.73 -14.63
N VAL A 98 11.39 5.46 -14.15
CA VAL A 98 11.09 4.44 -13.17
C VAL A 98 10.72 3.15 -13.89
N SER A 99 11.43 2.05 -13.62
CA SER A 99 11.02 0.74 -14.13
C SER A 99 9.71 0.31 -13.48
N ALA A 100 8.69 0.11 -14.30
CA ALA A 100 7.37 -0.27 -13.85
C ALA A 100 6.86 -1.50 -14.64
N TYR A 101 6.13 -2.37 -13.97
CA TYR A 101 5.45 -3.49 -14.61
C TYR A 101 4.01 -3.55 -14.16
N GLN A 102 3.10 -3.59 -15.14
CA GLN A 102 1.67 -3.64 -14.86
C GLN A 102 1.18 -5.06 -14.64
N ILE A 103 0.36 -5.22 -13.61
CA ILE A 103 -0.42 -6.41 -13.32
C ILE A 103 -1.87 -6.13 -13.72
N THR A 104 -2.32 -6.70 -14.83
CA THR A 104 -3.73 -6.60 -15.24
C THR A 104 -4.55 -7.58 -14.42
N THR A 105 -5.41 -7.08 -13.55
CA THR A 105 -6.23 -7.91 -12.65
C THR A 105 -7.57 -8.32 -13.23
N GLY A 106 -7.97 -7.73 -14.38
CA GLY A 106 -9.27 -7.99 -15.01
C GLY A 106 -10.42 -7.56 -14.11
N GLU A 107 -11.15 -8.52 -13.54
CA GLU A 107 -12.27 -8.24 -12.63
C GLU A 107 -11.87 -8.22 -11.14
N ALA A 108 -10.63 -8.61 -10.80
CA ALA A 108 -10.20 -8.65 -9.41
C ALA A 108 -9.91 -7.24 -8.89
N CYS A 109 -10.55 -6.88 -7.78
CA CYS A 109 -10.43 -5.56 -7.13
C CYS A 109 -9.24 -5.47 -6.15
N HIS A 110 -8.27 -6.37 -6.21
CA HIS A 110 -7.08 -6.45 -5.36
C HIS A 110 -5.97 -7.25 -6.04
N LEU A 111 -4.77 -7.15 -5.51
CA LEU A 111 -3.64 -8.00 -5.86
C LEU A 111 -3.52 -9.17 -4.88
N GLU A 112 -3.08 -10.32 -5.39
CA GLU A 112 -2.72 -11.51 -4.61
C GLU A 112 -1.21 -11.76 -4.69
N ALA A 113 -0.65 -12.42 -3.68
CA ALA A 113 0.79 -12.70 -3.61
C ALA A 113 1.32 -13.49 -4.83
N ALA A 114 0.51 -14.39 -5.41
CA ALA A 114 0.87 -15.12 -6.63
C ALA A 114 0.98 -14.21 -7.86
N MET A 115 0.15 -13.17 -7.96
CA MET A 115 0.24 -12.18 -9.03
C MET A 115 1.52 -11.37 -8.91
N ILE A 116 1.89 -11.00 -7.68
CA ILE A 116 3.13 -10.27 -7.38
C ILE A 116 4.35 -11.10 -7.76
N GLU A 117 4.39 -12.40 -7.45
CA GLU A 117 5.50 -13.27 -7.83
C GLU A 117 5.71 -13.28 -9.34
N SER A 118 4.65 -13.55 -10.11
CA SER A 118 4.72 -13.59 -11.58
C SER A 118 5.15 -12.25 -12.18
N ALA A 119 4.65 -11.15 -11.62
CA ALA A 119 5.01 -9.81 -12.07
C ALA A 119 6.46 -9.44 -11.71
N LEU A 120 6.94 -9.86 -10.54
CA LEU A 120 8.32 -9.65 -10.12
C LEU A 120 9.31 -10.38 -11.04
N GLU A 121 8.99 -11.63 -11.42
CA GLU A 121 9.78 -12.38 -12.41
C GLU A 121 9.84 -11.68 -13.77
N ALA A 122 8.74 -11.06 -14.19
CA ALA A 122 8.69 -10.29 -15.43
C ALA A 122 9.50 -8.99 -15.33
N LEU A 123 9.36 -8.26 -14.22
CA LEU A 123 10.10 -7.02 -13.96
C LEU A 123 11.62 -7.26 -13.89
N GLN A 124 12.07 -8.39 -13.32
CA GLN A 124 13.48 -8.79 -13.29
C GLN A 124 14.11 -8.97 -14.67
N LYS A 125 13.33 -9.22 -15.70
CA LYS A 125 13.80 -9.31 -17.09
C LYS A 125 13.94 -7.94 -17.75
N GLN A 126 13.30 -6.92 -17.19
CA GLN A 126 13.27 -5.56 -17.73
C GLN A 126 14.27 -4.62 -17.05
N CYS A 127 14.59 -4.84 -15.78
CA CYS A 127 15.53 -4.00 -15.05
C CYS A 127 16.47 -4.83 -14.14
N ASP A 128 17.66 -4.28 -13.89
CA ASP A 128 18.61 -4.87 -12.92
C ASP A 128 18.17 -4.56 -11.49
N MET A 129 17.52 -5.53 -10.85
CA MET A 129 17.01 -5.40 -9.48
C MET A 129 18.09 -5.13 -8.44
N ARG A 130 19.37 -5.46 -8.73
CA ARG A 130 20.49 -5.19 -7.81
C ARG A 130 20.82 -3.70 -7.66
N GLN A 131 20.32 -2.88 -8.59
CA GLN A 131 20.44 -1.43 -8.51
C GLN A 131 19.30 -0.79 -7.73
N MET A 132 18.25 -1.55 -7.44
CA MET A 132 17.08 -1.08 -6.73
C MET A 132 17.20 -1.34 -5.23
N GLU A 133 16.66 -0.42 -4.44
CA GLU A 133 16.59 -0.52 -2.98
C GLU A 133 15.17 -0.75 -2.49
N TYR A 134 14.22 -0.31 -3.31
CA TYR A 134 12.79 -0.38 -2.97
C TYR A 134 11.99 -0.97 -4.12
N LEU A 135 10.97 -1.72 -3.75
CA LEU A 135 9.88 -2.12 -4.63
C LEU A 135 8.60 -1.51 -4.10
N PHE A 136 7.95 -0.68 -4.90
CA PHE A 136 6.60 -0.25 -4.60
C PHE A 136 5.60 -1.16 -5.27
N ILE A 137 4.61 -1.59 -4.52
CA ILE A 137 3.40 -2.25 -5.05
C ILE A 137 2.30 -1.20 -5.02
N GLU A 138 1.96 -0.66 -6.16
CA GLU A 138 0.77 0.18 -6.32
C GLU A 138 -0.46 -0.72 -6.43
N ASN A 139 -1.22 -0.85 -5.36
CA ASN A 139 -2.39 -1.73 -5.32
C ASN A 139 -3.56 -1.14 -6.10
N VAL A 140 -4.48 -2.02 -6.50
CA VAL A 140 -5.74 -1.61 -7.14
C VAL A 140 -6.46 -0.57 -6.27
N GLY A 141 -7.03 0.44 -6.91
CA GLY A 141 -7.80 1.48 -6.22
C GLY A 141 -9.07 0.90 -5.58
N ASN A 142 -8.98 0.53 -4.29
CA ASN A 142 -10.07 -0.02 -3.49
C ASN A 142 -9.73 0.10 -1.99
N LEU A 143 -10.70 0.54 -1.16
CA LEU A 143 -10.52 0.68 0.29
C LEU A 143 -10.98 -0.54 1.11
N VAL A 144 -11.34 -1.65 0.47
CA VAL A 144 -11.86 -2.86 1.14
C VAL A 144 -10.96 -4.06 0.89
N CYS A 145 -10.94 -4.56 -0.34
CA CYS A 145 -10.30 -5.83 -0.68
C CYS A 145 -8.78 -5.86 -0.42
N PRO A 146 -7.97 -4.85 -0.80
CA PRO A 146 -6.52 -4.90 -0.62
C PRO A 146 -6.06 -5.07 0.84
N ALA A 147 -6.86 -4.61 1.80
CA ALA A 147 -6.55 -4.76 3.23
C ALA A 147 -6.58 -6.21 3.74
N SER A 148 -7.14 -7.14 2.98
CA SER A 148 -7.29 -8.55 3.37
C SER A 148 -6.18 -9.44 2.84
N TYR A 149 -5.40 -8.98 1.85
CA TYR A 149 -4.39 -9.78 1.15
C TYR A 149 -2.98 -9.30 1.51
N ASP A 150 -2.24 -10.16 2.16
CA ASP A 150 -0.82 -9.93 2.44
C ASP A 150 -0.01 -10.11 1.15
N LEU A 151 0.80 -9.13 0.81
CA LEU A 151 1.69 -9.14 -0.36
C LEU A 151 3.17 -9.28 0.02
N GLY A 152 3.46 -9.61 1.28
CA GLY A 152 4.83 -9.72 1.78
C GLY A 152 5.52 -8.36 2.01
N ALA A 153 4.80 -7.25 1.92
CA ALA A 153 5.37 -5.91 2.09
C ALA A 153 5.87 -5.67 3.52
N GLY A 154 6.98 -4.94 3.63
CA GLY A 154 7.53 -4.48 4.90
C GLY A 154 6.84 -3.22 5.44
N LEU A 155 6.10 -2.50 4.59
CA LEU A 155 5.41 -1.27 4.94
C LEU A 155 4.11 -1.12 4.13
N ASN A 156 3.00 -0.88 4.81
CA ASN A 156 1.71 -0.59 4.21
C ASN A 156 1.36 0.89 4.37
N ILE A 157 1.25 1.62 3.28
CA ILE A 157 0.88 3.04 3.28
C ILE A 157 -0.50 3.21 2.65
N VAL A 158 -1.40 3.88 3.34
CA VAL A 158 -2.73 4.21 2.82
C VAL A 158 -2.78 5.68 2.43
N LEU A 159 -3.19 5.95 1.19
CA LEU A 159 -3.46 7.31 0.73
C LEU A 159 -4.95 7.63 0.90
N LEU A 160 -5.21 8.80 1.47
CA LEU A 160 -6.53 9.42 1.60
C LEU A 160 -6.46 10.79 0.94
N SER A 161 -7.16 11.01 -0.15
CA SER A 161 -7.10 12.31 -0.82
C SER A 161 -8.10 13.32 -0.23
N ILE A 162 -7.73 14.60 -0.24
CA ILE A 162 -8.61 15.68 0.24
C ILE A 162 -10.02 15.63 -0.39
N PRO A 163 -10.18 15.46 -1.73
CA PRO A 163 -11.51 15.42 -2.35
C PRO A 163 -12.40 14.24 -1.91
N GLU A 164 -11.82 13.16 -1.35
CA GLU A 164 -12.60 12.01 -0.87
C GLU A 164 -13.34 12.30 0.43
N GLY A 165 -12.89 13.28 1.20
CA GLY A 165 -13.45 13.64 2.49
C GLY A 165 -12.80 12.95 3.69
N ASP A 166 -13.00 13.56 4.86
CA ASP A 166 -12.32 13.20 6.12
C ASP A 166 -13.01 12.07 6.90
N ASP A 167 -14.06 11.48 6.35
CA ASP A 167 -14.89 10.46 7.02
C ASP A 167 -14.48 9.00 6.69
N LYS A 168 -13.49 8.81 5.82
CA LYS A 168 -13.11 7.49 5.28
C LYS A 168 -12.50 6.56 6.33
N VAL A 169 -11.83 7.10 7.32
CA VAL A 169 -11.13 6.30 8.34
C VAL A 169 -12.10 5.36 9.05
N LEU A 170 -13.19 5.87 9.57
CA LEU A 170 -14.19 5.05 10.28
C LEU A 170 -15.14 4.33 9.32
N LYS A 171 -15.27 4.76 8.07
CA LYS A 171 -16.05 4.04 7.05
C LYS A 171 -15.34 2.78 6.55
N TYR A 172 -14.00 2.79 6.51
CA TYR A 172 -13.18 1.67 6.01
C TYR A 172 -12.15 1.25 7.06
N PRO A 173 -12.58 0.87 8.27
CA PRO A 173 -11.66 0.68 9.40
C PRO A 173 -10.60 -0.39 9.14
N THR A 174 -10.92 -1.45 8.41
CA THR A 174 -9.98 -2.51 8.06
C THR A 174 -8.77 -1.99 7.30
N MET A 175 -9.00 -1.10 6.32
CA MET A 175 -7.93 -0.48 5.53
C MET A 175 -6.98 0.34 6.41
N PHE A 176 -7.53 1.16 7.31
CA PHE A 176 -6.70 2.01 8.17
C PHE A 176 -6.07 1.27 9.36
N MET A 177 -6.63 0.13 9.77
CA MET A 177 -6.01 -0.74 10.78
C MET A 177 -4.76 -1.45 10.25
N CYS A 178 -4.71 -1.83 8.96
CA CYS A 178 -3.51 -2.43 8.37
C CYS A 178 -2.45 -1.40 7.97
N ALA A 179 -2.77 -0.09 7.99
CA ALA A 179 -1.83 0.95 7.63
C ALA A 179 -0.72 1.11 8.67
N ASP A 180 0.53 1.22 8.20
CA ASP A 180 1.70 1.62 9.00
C ASP A 180 1.95 3.13 8.93
N ALA A 181 1.42 3.77 7.88
CA ALA A 181 1.34 5.22 7.75
C ALA A 181 0.16 5.62 6.88
N VAL A 182 -0.32 6.85 7.05
CA VAL A 182 -1.36 7.44 6.21
C VAL A 182 -0.82 8.69 5.54
N ILE A 183 -1.04 8.81 4.22
CA ILE A 183 -0.75 10.01 3.44
C ILE A 183 -2.08 10.70 3.11
N VAL A 184 -2.28 11.91 3.61
CA VAL A 184 -3.33 12.81 3.12
C VAL A 184 -2.80 13.50 1.87
N SER A 185 -3.21 12.99 0.72
CA SER A 185 -2.75 13.44 -0.60
C SER A 185 -3.57 14.62 -1.13
N LYS A 186 -3.06 15.27 -2.20
CA LYS A 186 -3.65 16.47 -2.79
C LYS A 186 -3.83 17.60 -1.76
N ALA A 187 -2.84 17.79 -0.88
CA ALA A 187 -2.91 18.74 0.21
C ALA A 187 -3.04 20.21 -0.25
N ASP A 188 -2.63 20.51 -1.48
CA ASP A 188 -2.86 21.80 -2.14
C ASP A 188 -4.34 22.11 -2.36
N MET A 189 -5.23 21.12 -2.27
CA MET A 189 -6.67 21.28 -2.42
C MET A 189 -7.40 21.54 -1.10
N MET A 190 -6.70 21.57 0.05
CA MET A 190 -7.33 21.67 1.38
C MET A 190 -8.23 22.90 1.54
N GLY A 191 -7.89 24.03 0.89
CA GLY A 191 -8.71 25.25 0.94
C GLY A 191 -10.00 25.21 0.13
N TYR A 192 -10.21 24.17 -0.69
CA TYR A 192 -11.38 24.06 -1.57
C TYR A 192 -12.41 23.02 -1.09
N PHE A 193 -12.07 22.23 -0.05
CA PHE A 193 -12.92 21.18 0.48
C PHE A 193 -13.09 21.31 2.00
N ASP A 194 -14.25 20.93 2.51
CA ASP A 194 -14.47 20.81 3.96
C ASP A 194 -13.78 19.53 4.46
N PHE A 195 -12.47 19.61 4.61
CA PHE A 195 -11.63 18.52 5.08
C PHE A 195 -10.91 18.89 6.38
N ARG A 196 -11.21 18.18 7.45
CA ARG A 196 -10.67 18.43 8.79
C ARG A 196 -9.60 17.39 9.12
N LEU A 197 -8.34 17.78 9.03
CA LEU A 197 -7.20 16.91 9.32
C LEU A 197 -7.24 16.34 10.75
N GLU A 198 -7.71 17.17 11.70
CA GLU A 198 -7.82 16.75 13.12
C GLU A 198 -8.86 15.64 13.31
N ARG A 199 -9.90 15.61 12.48
CA ARG A 199 -10.86 14.49 12.47
C ARG A 199 -10.18 13.20 12.03
N VAL A 200 -9.42 13.23 10.93
CA VAL A 200 -8.67 12.06 10.45
C VAL A 200 -7.71 11.55 11.52
N LYS A 201 -6.98 12.45 12.22
CA LYS A 201 -6.09 12.08 13.33
C LYS A 201 -6.85 11.43 14.48
N SER A 202 -7.97 12.03 14.89
CA SER A 202 -8.81 11.51 15.97
C SER A 202 -9.37 10.13 15.63
N ASP A 203 -9.87 9.95 14.41
CA ASP A 203 -10.44 8.69 13.94
C ASP A 203 -9.36 7.59 13.83
N LEU A 204 -8.19 7.93 13.33
CA LEU A 204 -7.03 7.00 13.31
C LEU A 204 -6.64 6.57 14.72
N ALA A 205 -6.56 7.50 15.68
CA ALA A 205 -6.20 7.19 17.05
C ALA A 205 -7.21 6.26 17.75
N GLN A 206 -8.48 6.27 17.32
CA GLN A 206 -9.49 5.32 17.80
C GLN A 206 -9.26 3.90 17.27
N LEU A 207 -8.75 3.76 16.05
CA LEU A 207 -8.53 2.46 15.40
C LEU A 207 -7.17 1.86 15.77
N LYS A 208 -6.11 2.66 15.63
CA LYS A 208 -4.72 2.24 15.82
C LYS A 208 -3.90 3.40 16.38
N ALA A 209 -3.29 3.19 17.53
CA ALA A 209 -2.45 4.21 18.16
C ALA A 209 -1.18 4.47 17.33
N ASN A 210 -0.72 5.73 17.31
CA ASN A 210 0.59 6.13 16.77
C ASN A 210 0.81 5.86 15.27
N VAL A 211 -0.24 5.86 14.45
CA VAL A 211 -0.07 5.80 12.99
C VAL A 211 0.41 7.15 12.50
N PRO A 212 1.61 7.25 11.88
CA PRO A 212 2.09 8.50 11.30
C PRO A 212 1.15 9.00 10.21
N LEU A 213 0.90 10.31 10.19
CA LEU A 213 0.06 10.98 9.20
C LEU A 213 0.87 12.06 8.50
N PHE A 214 1.00 11.94 7.20
CA PHE A 214 1.72 12.88 6.33
C PHE A 214 0.72 13.65 5.46
N ARG A 215 0.88 14.96 5.40
CA ARG A 215 0.16 15.81 4.45
C ARG A 215 1.05 16.03 3.23
N VAL A 216 0.62 15.58 2.06
CA VAL A 216 1.43 15.57 0.84
C VAL A 216 0.73 16.26 -0.33
N SER A 217 1.44 17.16 -0.97
CA SER A 217 1.13 17.67 -2.31
C SER A 217 2.24 17.27 -3.28
N SER A 218 1.89 16.75 -4.44
CA SER A 218 2.84 16.47 -5.53
C SER A 218 3.55 17.71 -6.06
N LYS A 219 3.05 18.91 -5.73
CA LYS A 219 3.64 20.20 -6.07
C LYS A 219 4.61 20.72 -5.01
N GLU A 220 4.67 20.08 -3.84
CA GLU A 220 5.46 20.52 -2.69
C GLU A 220 6.55 19.49 -2.37
N ARG A 221 7.77 19.74 -2.84
CA ARG A 221 8.93 18.84 -2.70
C ARG A 221 9.16 18.39 -1.25
N GLU A 222 9.10 19.33 -0.30
CA GLU A 222 9.37 19.03 1.13
C GLU A 222 8.38 18.03 1.72
N SER A 223 7.12 18.08 1.29
CA SER A 223 6.09 17.15 1.76
C SER A 223 6.38 15.71 1.30
N VAL A 224 6.90 15.55 0.09
CA VAL A 224 7.30 14.25 -0.49
C VAL A 224 8.56 13.73 0.20
N ILE A 225 9.55 14.59 0.45
CA ILE A 225 10.81 14.24 1.14
C ILE A 225 10.52 13.68 2.55
N LYS A 226 9.60 14.26 3.30
CA LYS A 226 9.23 13.75 4.64
C LYS A 226 8.75 12.29 4.60
N VAL A 227 7.99 11.92 3.58
CA VAL A 227 7.54 10.53 3.41
C VAL A 227 8.69 9.63 2.97
N ARG A 228 9.56 10.11 2.07
CA ARG A 228 10.78 9.40 1.67
C ARG A 228 11.65 9.08 2.89
N ASP A 229 11.89 10.06 3.76
CA ASP A 229 12.72 9.90 4.95
C ASP A 229 12.12 8.88 5.91
N PHE A 230 10.81 8.92 6.11
CA PHE A 230 10.09 7.91 6.89
C PHE A 230 10.26 6.50 6.30
N ILE A 231 10.11 6.33 4.99
CA ILE A 231 10.28 5.03 4.33
C ILE A 231 11.72 4.52 4.50
N ALA A 232 12.71 5.40 4.35
CA ALA A 232 14.12 5.07 4.52
C ALA A 232 14.46 4.67 5.96
N GLU A 233 13.90 5.36 6.95
CA GLU A 233 14.02 5.00 8.37
C GLU A 233 13.42 3.61 8.64
N ARG A 234 12.24 3.32 8.12
CA ARG A 234 11.58 2.01 8.27
C ARG A 234 12.38 0.87 7.64
N ARG A 235 12.98 1.10 6.48
CA ARG A 235 13.90 0.13 5.86
C ARG A 235 15.06 -0.20 6.79
N THR A 236 15.70 0.80 7.37
CA THR A 236 16.83 0.62 8.29
C THR A 236 16.43 -0.16 9.54
N GLN A 237 15.28 0.15 10.13
CA GLN A 237 14.74 -0.54 11.30
C GLN A 237 14.38 -2.00 10.99
N GLY A 238 13.81 -2.27 9.81
CA GLY A 238 13.45 -3.62 9.35
C GLY A 238 14.67 -4.53 9.18
N TYR A 239 15.81 -4.00 8.75
CA TYR A 239 17.07 -4.78 8.65
C TYR A 239 17.72 -5.01 10.03
N CYS A 240 17.59 -4.09 10.99
CA CYS A 240 18.15 -4.28 12.33
C CYS A 240 17.40 -5.35 13.14
N SER A 241 16.10 -5.51 12.97
CA SER A 241 15.32 -6.52 13.69
C SER A 241 15.56 -7.96 13.21
N THR A 242 16.13 -8.15 12.01
CA THR A 242 16.46 -9.47 11.46
C THR A 242 17.85 -9.99 11.85
N HIS A 243 18.69 -9.18 12.52
CA HIS A 243 20.02 -9.57 12.99
C HIS A 243 20.09 -9.94 14.47
N GLN A 244 18.94 -10.09 15.15
CA GLN A 244 18.86 -10.55 16.54
C GLN A 244 18.22 -11.95 16.65
N PHE A 245 18.74 -12.92 15.88
CA PHE A 245 18.57 -14.34 16.18
C PHE A 245 19.86 -15.13 15.91
#